data_3a86e1f3f0bd9e4e0483e41f1aff8a63
#
_entry.id   3a86e1f3f0bd9e4e0483e41f1aff8a63
#
_cell.length_a   1.000
_cell.length_b   1.000
_cell.length_c   1.000
_cell.angle_alpha   90.00
_cell.angle_beta   90.00
_cell.angle_gamma   90.00
#
_symmetry.space_group_name_H-M   'P 1'
#
loop_
_entity.id
_entity.type
_entity.pdbx_description
1 polymer ?
#
loop_
_entity_poly.entity_id
_entity_poly.type
_entity_poly.pdbx_seq_one_letter_code
_entity_poly.pdbx_strand_id
1 'polypeptide(L)'
;MNTDLNAYVPDVIFEKIPIKNLVSCQDYQRSLSESQILKIAHEFDLHQINPVKVSRRDGINYVFDGQHTIEAVALVSNSRDTPVWCMIYDHLCYEHEAHIFAEQQKHHRSVAPFDTFNAHLESGSEKHLLIRDLVYSYNLELGSKKRHGAICAIAALENIFDTYGYHVLDKVLRILVSTWEGEMYSLSGNTLNAVA
;
A
#
# COMPACT_ATOMS: atom_id res chain seq x y z
N MET A 1 -31.69 21.86 16.97
CA MET A 1 -30.26 22.23 17.07
C MET A 1 -29.69 22.13 15.68
N ASN A 2 -29.32 23.27 15.08
CA ASN A 2 -28.65 23.24 13.76
C ASN A 2 -27.19 22.90 14.03
N THR A 3 -26.78 21.66 13.82
CA THR A 3 -25.40 21.24 13.98
C THR A 3 -24.63 21.81 12.81
N ASP A 4 -23.63 22.69 13.09
CA ASP A 4 -22.73 23.18 12.05
C ASP A 4 -21.87 22.02 11.57
N LEU A 5 -22.20 21.51 10.39
CA LEU A 5 -21.47 20.38 9.78
C LEU A 5 -20.03 20.74 9.38
N ASN A 6 -19.72 22.03 9.23
CA ASN A 6 -18.36 22.48 8.92
C ASN A 6 -17.38 22.23 10.09
N ALA A 7 -17.90 22.10 11.32
CA ALA A 7 -17.07 21.75 12.48
C ALA A 7 -16.39 20.37 12.36
N TYR A 8 -16.81 19.52 11.43
CA TYR A 8 -16.20 18.22 11.15
C TYR A 8 -15.26 18.23 9.93
N VAL A 9 -15.05 19.38 9.33
CA VAL A 9 -14.15 19.55 8.17
C VAL A 9 -12.90 20.25 8.66
N PRO A 10 -11.69 19.68 8.42
CA PRO A 10 -10.45 20.35 8.83
C PRO A 10 -10.25 21.65 8.04
N ASP A 11 -9.84 22.70 8.76
CA ASP A 11 -9.46 23.97 8.13
C ASP A 11 -8.03 23.81 7.57
N VAL A 12 -7.94 23.64 6.24
CA VAL A 12 -6.68 23.40 5.54
C VAL A 12 -6.60 24.17 4.24
N ILE A 13 -5.39 24.52 3.85
CA ILE A 13 -5.08 25.17 2.57
C ILE A 13 -4.40 24.16 1.66
N PHE A 14 -4.80 24.09 0.39
CA PHE A 14 -4.10 23.32 -0.63
C PHE A 14 -3.25 24.23 -1.50
N GLU A 15 -1.93 23.97 -1.51
CA GLU A 15 -0.96 24.79 -2.25
C GLU A 15 0.11 23.88 -2.90
N LYS A 16 0.64 24.28 -4.06
CA LYS A 16 1.82 23.66 -4.67
C LYS A 16 3.08 24.31 -4.13
N ILE A 17 3.91 23.54 -3.43
CA ILE A 17 5.16 24.04 -2.83
C ILE A 17 6.34 23.29 -3.44
N PRO A 18 7.39 24.00 -3.92
CA PRO A 18 8.64 23.37 -4.34
C PRO A 18 9.26 22.57 -3.20
N ILE A 19 9.74 21.36 -3.50
CA ILE A 19 10.31 20.43 -2.50
C ILE A 19 11.44 21.09 -1.69
N LYS A 20 12.24 21.96 -2.29
CA LYS A 20 13.31 22.71 -1.59
C LYS A 20 12.81 23.61 -0.45
N ASN A 21 11.53 23.98 -0.46
CA ASN A 21 10.89 24.83 0.55
C ASN A 21 10.13 24.02 1.61
N LEU A 22 10.29 22.69 1.61
CA LEU A 22 9.71 21.77 2.58
C LEU A 22 10.81 21.26 3.52
N VAL A 23 10.50 21.20 4.82
CA VAL A 23 11.42 20.74 5.86
C VAL A 23 10.83 19.51 6.54
N SER A 24 11.51 18.37 6.49
CA SER A 24 11.13 17.18 7.25
C SER A 24 11.69 17.26 8.66
N CYS A 25 10.84 17.07 9.67
CA CYS A 25 11.26 17.02 11.07
C CYS A 25 11.73 15.60 11.42
N GLN A 26 13.01 15.44 11.76
CA GLN A 26 13.61 14.13 12.06
C GLN A 26 13.36 13.66 13.50
N ASP A 27 12.91 14.53 14.39
CA ASP A 27 12.83 14.23 15.82
C ASP A 27 11.75 13.19 16.17
N TYR A 28 10.62 13.21 15.45
CA TYR A 28 9.50 12.27 15.69
C TYR A 28 9.15 11.41 14.45
N GLN A 29 9.69 11.73 13.28
CA GLN A 29 9.43 10.95 12.08
C GLN A 29 10.39 9.77 11.96
N ARG A 30 9.97 8.77 11.19
CA ARG A 30 10.86 7.65 10.85
C ARG A 30 12.04 8.16 10.03
N SER A 31 13.20 7.53 10.23
CA SER A 31 14.33 7.72 9.33
C SER A 31 13.92 7.43 7.89
N LEU A 32 14.42 8.22 6.94
CA LEU A 32 14.21 7.98 5.52
C LEU A 32 14.79 6.61 5.13
N SER A 33 13.99 5.80 4.48
CA SER A 33 14.41 4.51 3.94
C SER A 33 14.72 4.68 2.46
N GLU A 34 16.00 4.58 2.09
CA GLU A 34 16.44 4.66 0.70
C GLU A 34 15.77 3.59 -0.17
N SER A 35 15.65 2.37 0.34
CA SER A 35 14.98 1.27 -0.37
C SER A 35 13.51 1.57 -0.66
N GLN A 36 12.81 2.23 0.28
CA GLN A 36 11.41 2.64 0.07
C GLN A 36 11.31 3.79 -0.94
N ILE A 37 12.22 4.76 -0.90
CA ILE A 37 12.27 5.86 -1.87
C ILE A 37 12.51 5.31 -3.29
N LEU A 38 13.49 4.42 -3.45
CA LEU A 38 13.78 3.77 -4.73
C LEU A 38 12.62 2.94 -5.25
N LYS A 39 11.90 2.23 -4.38
CA LYS A 39 10.71 1.47 -4.76
C LYS A 39 9.61 2.39 -5.29
N ILE A 40 9.28 3.47 -4.57
CA ILE A 40 8.28 4.46 -5.02
C ILE A 40 8.72 5.11 -6.34
N ALA A 41 10.01 5.42 -6.50
CA ALA A 41 10.53 6.02 -7.72
C ALA A 41 10.50 5.06 -8.93
N HIS A 42 10.75 3.78 -8.72
CA HIS A 42 10.69 2.75 -9.77
C HIS A 42 9.24 2.48 -10.25
N GLU A 43 8.30 2.48 -9.31
CA GLU A 43 6.88 2.24 -9.58
C GLU A 43 6.09 3.57 -9.66
N PHE A 44 6.77 4.66 -10.07
CA PHE A 44 6.23 6.01 -9.97
C PHE A 44 4.99 6.20 -10.84
N ASP A 45 3.88 6.54 -10.19
CA ASP A 45 2.61 6.89 -10.83
C ASP A 45 2.04 8.18 -10.21
N LEU A 46 1.81 9.18 -11.04
CA LEU A 46 1.24 10.47 -10.62
C LEU A 46 -0.13 10.35 -9.94
N HIS A 47 -0.92 9.34 -10.29
CA HIS A 47 -2.25 9.10 -9.72
C HIS A 47 -2.19 8.50 -8.31
N GLN A 48 -1.04 7.98 -7.90
CA GLN A 48 -0.81 7.42 -6.56
C GLN A 48 -0.19 8.43 -5.59
N ILE A 49 0.18 9.64 -6.08
CA ILE A 49 0.80 10.68 -5.26
C ILE A 49 -0.27 11.43 -4.48
N ASN A 50 -0.30 11.23 -3.18
CA ASN A 50 -1.16 11.98 -2.27
C ASN A 50 -0.55 13.34 -1.92
N PRO A 51 -1.37 14.36 -1.59
CA PRO A 51 -0.88 15.62 -1.04
C PRO A 51 -0.06 15.38 0.24
N VAL A 52 1.08 16.05 0.34
CA VAL A 52 1.96 16.03 1.50
C VAL A 52 1.31 16.83 2.63
N LYS A 53 1.26 16.30 3.86
CA LYS A 53 0.73 17.06 4.98
C LYS A 53 1.81 17.94 5.60
N VAL A 54 1.49 19.22 5.70
CA VAL A 54 2.41 20.27 6.10
C VAL A 54 1.81 21.07 7.25
N SER A 55 2.60 21.30 8.29
CA SER A 55 2.34 22.32 9.29
C SER A 55 3.15 23.57 8.94
N ARG A 56 2.47 24.70 8.76
CA ARG A 56 3.12 25.97 8.50
C ARG A 56 3.25 26.74 9.81
N ARG A 57 4.49 26.95 10.24
CA ARG A 57 4.83 27.68 11.47
C ARG A 57 5.95 28.68 11.18
N ASP A 58 5.79 29.92 11.60
CA ASP A 58 6.80 30.98 11.43
C ASP A 58 7.30 31.14 10.00
N GLY A 59 6.43 30.91 9.00
CA GLY A 59 6.76 30.95 7.58
C GLY A 59 7.53 29.74 7.05
N ILE A 60 7.75 28.71 7.88
CA ILE A 60 8.43 27.47 7.49
C ILE A 60 7.39 26.34 7.32
N ASN A 61 7.56 25.56 6.26
CA ASN A 61 6.68 24.46 5.91
C ASN A 61 7.24 23.12 6.43
N TYR A 62 6.79 22.67 7.59
CA TYR A 62 7.21 21.40 8.20
C TYR A 62 6.36 20.25 7.69
N VAL A 63 6.99 19.28 7.04
CA VAL A 63 6.33 18.06 6.58
C VAL A 63 6.16 17.13 7.77
N PHE A 64 4.94 16.68 8.05
CA PHE A 64 4.68 15.66 9.06
C PHE A 64 4.10 14.35 8.49
N ASP A 65 3.73 14.33 7.19
CA ASP A 65 3.38 13.10 6.46
C ASP A 65 3.74 13.26 4.98
N GLY A 66 4.29 12.20 4.37
CA GLY A 66 4.68 12.19 2.94
C GLY A 66 6.16 12.42 2.65
N GLN A 67 7.06 12.32 3.64
CA GLN A 67 8.51 12.55 3.44
C GLN A 67 9.14 11.62 2.38
N HIS A 68 8.77 10.32 2.32
CA HIS A 68 9.27 9.41 1.30
C HIS A 68 8.76 9.77 -0.10
N THR A 69 7.53 10.26 -0.18
CA THR A 69 6.92 10.71 -1.43
C THR A 69 7.67 11.90 -2.03
N ILE A 70 7.99 12.93 -1.22
CA ILE A 70 8.72 14.10 -1.72
C ILE A 70 10.14 13.74 -2.18
N GLU A 71 10.83 12.82 -1.49
CA GLU A 71 12.17 12.37 -1.91
C GLU A 71 12.09 11.52 -3.20
N ALA A 72 11.08 10.67 -3.35
CA ALA A 72 10.86 9.92 -4.58
C ALA A 72 10.54 10.85 -5.77
N VAL A 73 9.68 11.87 -5.57
CA VAL A 73 9.38 12.89 -6.59
C VAL A 73 10.64 13.67 -6.98
N ALA A 74 11.45 14.07 -6.01
CA ALA A 74 12.72 14.76 -6.26
C ALA A 74 13.69 13.90 -7.06
N LEU A 75 13.75 12.58 -6.76
CA LEU A 75 14.58 11.62 -7.49
C LEU A 75 14.11 11.45 -8.93
N VAL A 76 12.82 11.19 -9.15
CA VAL A 76 12.26 10.96 -10.51
C VAL A 76 12.36 12.22 -11.38
N SER A 77 12.10 13.38 -10.81
CA SER A 77 12.19 14.66 -11.54
C SER A 77 13.62 15.21 -11.65
N ASN A 78 14.57 14.59 -10.96
CA ASN A 78 15.94 15.04 -10.81
C ASN A 78 16.04 16.53 -10.37
N SER A 79 15.09 17.00 -9.57
CA SER A 79 15.03 18.40 -9.13
C SER A 79 14.24 18.59 -7.84
N ARG A 80 14.78 19.39 -6.93
CA ARG A 80 14.04 19.87 -5.74
C ARG A 80 13.23 21.15 -5.99
N ASP A 81 13.30 21.72 -7.19
CA ASP A 81 12.40 22.82 -7.62
C ASP A 81 11.02 22.29 -8.05
N THR A 82 10.88 20.98 -8.20
CA THR A 82 9.60 20.32 -8.53
C THR A 82 8.57 20.60 -7.44
N PRO A 83 7.40 21.16 -7.80
CA PRO A 83 6.35 21.42 -6.82
C PRO A 83 5.56 20.15 -6.55
N VAL A 84 5.16 19.98 -5.28
CA VAL A 84 4.22 18.94 -4.86
C VAL A 84 2.98 19.57 -4.24
N TRP A 85 1.84 18.88 -4.34
CA TRP A 85 0.64 19.32 -3.64
C TRP A 85 0.81 19.12 -2.14
N CYS A 86 0.55 20.20 -1.40
CA CYS A 86 0.59 20.21 0.06
C CYS A 86 -0.79 20.51 0.62
N MET A 87 -1.17 19.77 1.66
CA MET A 87 -2.31 20.03 2.54
C MET A 87 -1.77 20.70 3.80
N ILE A 88 -2.01 22.00 3.94
CA ILE A 88 -1.35 22.86 4.92
C ILE A 88 -2.29 23.14 6.09
N TYR A 89 -1.75 22.98 7.29
CA TYR A 89 -2.34 23.35 8.56
C TYR A 89 -1.55 24.52 9.15
N ASP A 90 -2.18 25.70 9.26
CA ASP A 90 -1.51 26.94 9.71
C ASP A 90 -1.52 27.12 11.24
N HIS A 91 -2.22 26.25 11.98
CA HIS A 91 -2.46 26.44 13.42
C HIS A 91 -2.02 25.25 14.29
N LEU A 92 -1.22 24.33 13.74
CA LEU A 92 -0.65 23.26 14.54
C LEU A 92 0.60 23.75 15.29
N CYS A 93 0.76 23.29 16.55
CA CYS A 93 2.02 23.38 17.26
C CYS A 93 2.80 22.06 17.07
N TYR A 94 4.09 22.09 17.39
CA TYR A 94 4.99 20.94 17.28
C TYR A 94 4.47 19.68 18.00
N GLU A 95 3.99 19.84 19.23
CA GLU A 95 3.45 18.74 20.03
C GLU A 95 2.22 18.13 19.40
N HIS A 96 1.36 18.95 18.78
CA HIS A 96 0.17 18.49 18.08
C HIS A 96 0.52 17.74 16.79
N GLU A 97 1.52 18.20 16.02
CA GLU A 97 2.04 17.48 14.87
C GLU A 97 2.53 16.08 15.24
N ALA A 98 3.39 16.00 16.28
CA ALA A 98 3.93 14.73 16.77
C ALA A 98 2.81 13.78 17.25
N HIS A 99 1.78 14.31 17.92
CA HIS A 99 0.61 13.56 18.34
C HIS A 99 -0.18 13.01 17.15
N ILE A 100 -0.48 13.86 16.14
CA ILE A 100 -1.19 13.44 14.92
C ILE A 100 -0.41 12.34 14.21
N PHE A 101 0.91 12.50 14.06
CA PHE A 101 1.77 11.49 13.43
C PHE A 101 1.67 10.13 14.16
N ALA A 102 1.77 10.14 15.50
CA ALA A 102 1.68 8.94 16.31
C ALA A 102 0.31 8.24 16.19
N GLU A 103 -0.78 9.00 16.24
CA GLU A 103 -2.14 8.45 16.15
C GLU A 103 -2.49 7.92 14.76
N GLN A 104 -2.06 8.58 13.68
CA GLN A 104 -2.28 8.10 12.31
C GLN A 104 -1.68 6.70 12.09
N GLN A 105 -0.52 6.42 12.69
CA GLN A 105 0.11 5.09 12.57
C GLN A 105 -0.70 3.98 13.25
N LYS A 106 -1.43 4.27 14.31
CA LYS A 106 -2.27 3.29 15.03
C LYS A 106 -3.49 2.87 14.23
N HIS A 107 -4.03 3.78 13.43
CA HIS A 107 -5.28 3.55 12.69
C HIS A 107 -5.05 3.10 11.23
N HIS A 108 -3.79 2.98 10.80
CA HIS A 108 -3.48 2.52 9.45
C HIS A 108 -3.67 1.01 9.34
N ARG A 109 -4.77 0.59 8.74
CA ARG A 109 -5.02 -0.82 8.40
C ARG A 109 -4.54 -1.09 6.98
N SER A 110 -3.60 -2.02 6.81
CA SER A 110 -3.23 -2.49 5.48
C SER A 110 -4.41 -3.17 4.79
N VAL A 111 -4.54 -2.99 3.49
CA VAL A 111 -5.53 -3.70 2.68
C VAL A 111 -5.22 -5.19 2.73
N ALA A 112 -6.25 -6.04 2.85
CA ALA A 112 -6.03 -7.48 2.88
C ALA A 112 -5.52 -7.97 1.50
N PRO A 113 -4.61 -8.97 1.45
CA PRO A 113 -4.09 -9.49 0.18
C PRO A 113 -5.18 -9.92 -0.81
N PHE A 114 -6.28 -10.47 -0.33
CA PHE A 114 -7.43 -10.84 -1.16
C PHE A 114 -8.09 -9.62 -1.82
N ASP A 115 -8.24 -8.52 -1.10
CA ASP A 115 -8.86 -7.30 -1.64
C ASP A 115 -7.93 -6.64 -2.67
N THR A 116 -6.62 -6.65 -2.42
CA THR A 116 -5.61 -6.18 -3.39
C THR A 116 -5.62 -7.03 -4.65
N PHE A 117 -5.69 -8.36 -4.51
CA PHE A 117 -5.78 -9.29 -5.64
C PHE A 117 -7.02 -9.01 -6.49
N ASN A 118 -8.18 -8.80 -5.86
CA ASN A 118 -9.41 -8.45 -6.57
C ASN A 118 -9.30 -7.14 -7.33
N ALA A 119 -8.67 -6.12 -6.74
CA ALA A 119 -8.42 -4.86 -7.44
C ALA A 119 -7.54 -5.06 -8.68
N HIS A 120 -6.53 -5.94 -8.61
CA HIS A 120 -5.72 -6.31 -9.77
C HIS A 120 -6.51 -7.10 -10.83
N LEU A 121 -7.46 -7.95 -10.44
CA LEU A 121 -8.36 -8.61 -11.39
C LEU A 121 -9.22 -7.58 -12.14
N GLU A 122 -9.81 -6.63 -11.43
CA GLU A 122 -10.63 -5.57 -12.02
C GLU A 122 -9.81 -4.63 -12.94
N SER A 123 -8.52 -4.44 -12.64
CA SER A 123 -7.60 -3.69 -13.50
C SER A 123 -7.15 -4.47 -14.74
N GLY A 124 -7.57 -5.73 -14.90
CA GLY A 124 -7.20 -6.57 -16.04
C GLY A 124 -5.78 -7.11 -16.01
N SER A 125 -5.15 -7.20 -14.84
CA SER A 125 -3.80 -7.75 -14.69
C SER A 125 -3.72 -9.21 -15.17
N GLU A 126 -2.94 -9.45 -16.22
CA GLU A 126 -2.78 -10.78 -16.85
C GLU A 126 -2.32 -11.84 -15.83
N LYS A 127 -1.36 -11.52 -14.99
CA LYS A 127 -0.88 -12.40 -13.91
C LYS A 127 -2.03 -12.88 -13.03
N HIS A 128 -2.86 -11.94 -12.54
CA HIS A 128 -3.93 -12.25 -11.57
C HIS A 128 -5.07 -13.02 -12.25
N LEU A 129 -5.35 -12.72 -13.51
CA LEU A 129 -6.28 -13.50 -14.33
C LEU A 129 -5.81 -14.93 -14.51
N LEU A 130 -4.53 -15.16 -14.84
CA LEU A 130 -3.95 -16.50 -14.98
C LEU A 130 -3.99 -17.29 -13.67
N ILE A 131 -3.64 -16.66 -12.54
CA ILE A 131 -3.72 -17.32 -11.22
C ILE A 131 -5.17 -17.71 -10.90
N ARG A 132 -6.13 -16.80 -11.10
CA ARG A 132 -7.56 -17.06 -10.86
C ARG A 132 -8.05 -18.23 -11.70
N ASP A 133 -7.80 -18.19 -13.00
CA ASP A 133 -8.30 -19.20 -13.95
C ASP A 133 -7.68 -20.56 -13.67
N LEU A 134 -6.40 -20.59 -13.26
CA LEU A 134 -5.73 -21.80 -12.83
C LEU A 134 -6.37 -22.38 -11.57
N VAL A 135 -6.64 -21.58 -10.54
CA VAL A 135 -7.30 -22.01 -9.31
C VAL A 135 -8.69 -22.58 -9.64
N TYR A 136 -9.46 -21.90 -10.46
CA TYR A 136 -10.80 -22.33 -10.86
C TYR A 136 -10.79 -23.63 -11.69
N SER A 137 -9.74 -23.88 -12.48
CA SER A 137 -9.60 -25.12 -13.26
C SER A 137 -9.50 -26.39 -12.38
N TYR A 138 -9.11 -26.21 -11.12
CA TYR A 138 -9.07 -27.28 -10.11
C TYR A 138 -10.33 -27.37 -9.23
N ASN A 139 -11.43 -26.70 -9.61
CA ASN A 139 -12.65 -26.55 -8.81
C ASN A 139 -12.39 -25.94 -7.42
N LEU A 140 -11.33 -25.15 -7.30
CA LEU A 140 -11.02 -24.36 -6.12
C LEU A 140 -11.50 -22.92 -6.34
N GLU A 141 -11.59 -22.15 -5.25
CA GLU A 141 -11.94 -20.74 -5.30
C GLU A 141 -10.94 -19.91 -4.48
N LEU A 142 -10.85 -18.63 -4.83
CA LEU A 142 -10.12 -17.64 -4.06
C LEU A 142 -11.08 -17.03 -3.03
N GLY A 143 -10.63 -16.84 -1.79
CA GLY A 143 -11.51 -16.33 -0.75
C GLY A 143 -10.80 -15.64 0.40
N SER A 144 -11.57 -14.87 1.18
CA SER A 144 -11.11 -14.24 2.42
C SER A 144 -11.36 -15.10 3.67
N LYS A 145 -12.18 -16.16 3.56
CA LYS A 145 -12.55 -17.05 4.67
C LYS A 145 -12.18 -18.50 4.35
N LYS A 146 -11.52 -19.14 5.32
CA LYS A 146 -11.14 -20.55 5.21
C LYS A 146 -12.38 -21.44 5.14
N ARG A 147 -12.45 -22.26 4.12
CA ARG A 147 -13.44 -23.32 3.92
C ARG A 147 -12.89 -24.37 2.96
N HIS A 148 -13.56 -25.51 2.84
CA HIS A 148 -13.21 -26.53 1.86
C HIS A 148 -13.19 -25.91 0.43
N GLY A 149 -12.18 -26.21 -0.34
CA GLY A 149 -12.01 -25.72 -1.70
C GLY A 149 -11.62 -24.25 -1.83
N ALA A 150 -11.42 -23.51 -0.72
CA ALA A 150 -11.08 -22.10 -0.76
C ALA A 150 -9.62 -21.83 -0.39
N ILE A 151 -8.90 -21.14 -1.25
CA ILE A 151 -7.54 -20.64 -1.01
C ILE A 151 -7.62 -19.21 -0.50
N CYS A 152 -7.22 -19.01 0.77
CA CYS A 152 -7.11 -17.68 1.39
C CYS A 152 -5.66 -17.15 1.40
N ALA A 153 -4.72 -18.01 1.03
CA ALA A 153 -3.29 -17.69 1.04
C ALA A 153 -2.84 -17.03 -0.27
N ILE A 154 -3.48 -15.90 -0.60
CA ILE A 154 -3.28 -15.18 -1.85
C ILE A 154 -1.81 -14.83 -2.07
N ALA A 155 -1.15 -14.27 -1.06
CA ALA A 155 0.27 -13.90 -1.16
C ALA A 155 1.19 -15.10 -1.46
N ALA A 156 0.82 -16.33 -1.03
CA ALA A 156 1.58 -17.52 -1.36
C ALA A 156 1.41 -17.91 -2.84
N LEU A 157 0.20 -17.80 -3.40
CA LEU A 157 -0.03 -18.02 -4.83
C LEU A 157 0.77 -17.04 -5.69
N GLU A 158 0.72 -15.74 -5.35
CA GLU A 158 1.47 -14.70 -6.05
C GLU A 158 2.97 -14.94 -5.96
N ASN A 159 3.49 -15.25 -4.76
CA ASN A 159 4.91 -15.52 -4.55
C ASN A 159 5.40 -16.74 -5.36
N ILE A 160 4.63 -17.83 -5.38
CA ILE A 160 4.97 -19.03 -6.17
C ILE A 160 4.97 -18.70 -7.66
N PHE A 161 3.95 -17.97 -8.12
CA PHE A 161 3.88 -17.54 -9.51
C PHE A 161 5.05 -16.63 -9.92
N ASP A 162 5.39 -15.65 -9.08
CA ASP A 162 6.48 -14.70 -9.35
C ASP A 162 7.86 -15.37 -9.31
N THR A 163 8.06 -16.32 -8.41
CA THR A 163 9.36 -16.97 -8.22
C THR A 163 9.59 -18.11 -9.21
N TYR A 164 8.58 -18.92 -9.48
CA TYR A 164 8.72 -20.19 -10.20
C TYR A 164 7.85 -20.29 -11.47
N GLY A 165 6.94 -19.34 -11.66
CA GLY A 165 6.06 -19.26 -12.83
C GLY A 165 4.82 -20.15 -12.79
N TYR A 166 3.99 -19.98 -13.84
CA TYR A 166 2.70 -20.66 -14.00
C TYR A 166 2.77 -22.19 -13.85
N HIS A 167 3.75 -22.84 -14.52
CA HIS A 167 3.85 -24.29 -14.55
C HIS A 167 4.15 -24.95 -13.19
N VAL A 168 4.90 -24.22 -12.33
CA VAL A 168 5.15 -24.72 -10.97
C VAL A 168 3.90 -24.57 -10.13
N LEU A 169 3.22 -23.41 -10.21
CA LEU A 169 1.96 -23.22 -9.51
C LEU A 169 0.90 -24.28 -9.92
N ASP A 170 0.80 -24.60 -11.21
CA ASP A 170 -0.07 -25.68 -11.72
C ASP A 170 0.26 -27.03 -11.07
N LYS A 171 1.54 -27.41 -11.01
CA LYS A 171 1.97 -28.66 -10.37
C LYS A 171 1.65 -28.69 -8.88
N VAL A 172 1.88 -27.58 -8.17
CA VAL A 172 1.55 -27.44 -6.75
C VAL A 172 0.06 -27.67 -6.52
N LEU A 173 -0.80 -26.98 -7.24
CA LEU A 173 -2.25 -27.13 -7.10
C LEU A 173 -2.71 -28.55 -7.43
N ARG A 174 -2.17 -29.14 -8.49
CA ARG A 174 -2.46 -30.52 -8.88
C ARG A 174 -2.10 -31.52 -7.78
N ILE A 175 -0.92 -31.41 -7.18
CA ILE A 175 -0.50 -32.28 -6.07
C ILE A 175 -1.43 -32.11 -4.88
N LEU A 176 -1.73 -30.87 -4.49
CA LEU A 176 -2.57 -30.59 -3.32
C LEU A 176 -4.01 -31.13 -3.51
N VAL A 177 -4.60 -30.91 -4.67
CA VAL A 177 -5.95 -31.39 -4.96
C VAL A 177 -6.01 -32.90 -5.09
N SER A 178 -5.02 -33.51 -5.79
CA SER A 178 -5.00 -34.97 -5.94
C SER A 178 -4.73 -35.73 -4.63
N THR A 179 -4.11 -35.09 -3.64
CA THR A 179 -3.77 -35.73 -2.36
C THR A 179 -4.82 -35.46 -1.28
N TRP A 180 -5.37 -34.24 -1.23
CA TRP A 180 -6.25 -33.78 -0.14
C TRP A 180 -7.62 -33.27 -0.60
N GLU A 181 -7.94 -33.37 -1.87
CA GLU A 181 -9.26 -33.05 -2.45
C GLU A 181 -9.80 -31.63 -2.07
N GLY A 182 -8.92 -30.66 -1.82
CA GLY A 182 -9.32 -29.31 -1.43
C GLY A 182 -9.60 -29.12 0.05
N GLU A 183 -9.11 -30.01 0.89
CA GLU A 183 -9.22 -29.95 2.34
C GLU A 183 -8.62 -28.62 2.87
N MET A 184 -9.31 -27.94 3.77
CA MET A 184 -9.06 -26.56 4.18
C MET A 184 -7.61 -26.27 4.62
N TYR A 185 -6.99 -27.19 5.37
CA TYR A 185 -5.63 -27.00 5.87
C TYR A 185 -4.55 -27.28 4.82
N SER A 186 -4.86 -28.13 3.83
CA SER A 186 -3.95 -28.41 2.72
C SER A 186 -3.73 -27.21 1.80
N LEU A 187 -4.67 -26.26 1.80
CA LEU A 187 -4.62 -25.03 1.00
C LEU A 187 -4.03 -23.83 1.78
N SER A 188 -3.30 -24.09 2.87
CA SER A 188 -2.63 -23.06 3.66
C SER A 188 -1.36 -22.52 2.95
N GLY A 189 -0.95 -21.29 3.26
CA GLY A 189 0.25 -20.70 2.69
C GLY A 189 1.52 -21.52 2.98
N ASN A 190 1.62 -22.11 4.18
CA ASN A 190 2.75 -22.96 4.53
C ASN A 190 2.80 -24.23 3.66
N THR A 191 1.65 -24.86 3.42
CA THR A 191 1.57 -26.06 2.59
C THR A 191 1.88 -25.75 1.12
N LEU A 192 1.29 -24.66 0.58
CA LEU A 192 1.57 -24.19 -0.77
C LEU A 192 3.07 -23.97 -0.99
N ASN A 193 3.72 -23.22 -0.10
CA ASN A 193 5.16 -22.93 -0.19
C ASN A 193 6.05 -24.17 0.06
N ALA A 194 5.59 -25.15 0.83
CA ALA A 194 6.37 -26.37 1.10
C ALA A 194 6.36 -27.35 -0.09
N VAL A 195 5.34 -27.27 -0.95
CA VAL A 195 5.21 -28.12 -2.14
C VAL A 195 5.83 -27.48 -3.38
N ALA A 196 5.98 -26.14 -3.38
CA ALA A 196 6.61 -25.37 -4.47
C ALA A 196 8.13 -25.52 -4.47
#